data_eabe01b9e23861eab9d36b898f3e0491
#
_entry.id   eabe01b9e23861eab9d36b898f3e0491
#
_cell.length_a   1.000
_cell.length_b   1.000
_cell.length_c   1.000
_cell.angle_alpha   90.00
_cell.angle_beta   90.00
_cell.angle_gamma   90.00
#
_symmetry.space_group_name_H-M   'P 1'
#
loop_
_entity.id
_entity.type
_entity.pdbx_description
1 polymer ?
#
loop_
_entity_poly.entity_id
_entity_poly.type
_entity_poly.pdbx_seq_one_letter_code
_entity_poly.pdbx_strand_id
1 'polypeptide(L)'
;MGILLLNSDQEIRSILQERKTEVVTLLVPEATLLALNERMRKNIGKQIPILLTYYSKYLSTTKRLGKNARKTTYQPSPGREKMKRINVRLSTGSWALLSALAQVHGVSRCYLFNYLLWLENVGVGNSITKNQTKQKDKYESSKRLILSDSILPQSP
;
A
#
# COMPACT_ATOMS: atom_id res chain seq x y z
N MET A 1 -16.76 40.59 2.73
CA MET A 1 -15.71 39.59 2.73
C MET A 1 -15.87 38.72 3.98
N GLY A 2 -16.30 37.50 3.79
CA GLY A 2 -16.39 36.53 4.88
C GLY A 2 -15.00 35.99 5.20
N ILE A 3 -14.52 36.17 6.42
CA ILE A 3 -13.34 35.50 6.92
C ILE A 3 -13.78 34.06 7.25
N LEU A 4 -13.34 33.10 6.48
CA LEU A 4 -13.42 31.68 6.83
C LEU A 4 -12.45 31.46 7.99
N LEU A 5 -12.95 31.54 9.21
CA LEU A 5 -12.27 31.01 10.38
C LEU A 5 -12.30 29.48 10.25
N LEU A 6 -11.23 28.90 9.73
CA LEU A 6 -10.95 27.47 9.89
C LEU A 6 -10.75 27.23 11.38
N ASN A 7 -11.80 26.74 12.03
CA ASN A 7 -11.70 26.28 13.40
C ASN A 7 -10.81 25.03 13.38
N SER A 8 -9.56 25.20 13.75
CA SER A 8 -8.56 24.11 13.77
C SER A 8 -8.89 23.00 14.77
N ASP A 9 -9.89 23.22 15.63
CA ASP A 9 -10.33 22.28 16.65
C ASP A 9 -11.45 21.33 16.16
N GLN A 10 -12.00 21.57 14.99
CA GLN A 10 -12.83 20.59 14.32
C GLN A 10 -11.92 19.56 13.66
N GLU A 11 -11.59 18.52 14.42
CA GLU A 11 -11.19 17.25 13.87
C GLU A 11 -12.23 16.88 12.81
N ILE A 12 -11.92 17.09 11.54
CA ILE A 12 -12.70 16.52 10.45
C ILE A 12 -12.50 15.03 10.54
N ARG A 13 -13.21 14.39 11.43
CA ARG A 13 -13.43 12.95 11.40
C ARG A 13 -14.34 12.72 10.19
N SER A 14 -13.78 12.74 9.01
CA SER A 14 -14.39 12.05 7.90
C SER A 14 -14.31 10.56 8.26
N ILE A 15 -15.26 10.11 9.05
CA ILE A 15 -15.59 8.70 9.12
C ILE A 15 -16.13 8.41 7.73
N LEU A 16 -15.23 8.10 6.82
CA LEU A 16 -15.54 7.37 5.61
C LEU A 16 -16.08 6.03 6.12
N GLN A 17 -17.38 6.01 6.46
CA GLN A 17 -18.07 4.75 6.68
C GLN A 17 -18.10 4.06 5.32
N GLU A 18 -17.06 3.30 5.05
CA GLU A 18 -16.93 2.49 3.84
C GLU A 18 -17.91 1.34 3.88
N ARG A 19 -19.20 1.65 3.87
CA ARG A 19 -20.26 0.64 3.72
C ARG A 19 -20.44 0.20 2.28
N LYS A 20 -19.86 0.94 1.33
CA LYS A 20 -19.98 0.63 -0.10
C LYS A 20 -18.83 -0.25 -0.55
N THR A 21 -19.17 -1.37 -1.10
CA THR A 21 -18.26 -2.28 -1.78
C THR A 21 -18.63 -2.36 -3.25
N GLU A 22 -17.66 -2.42 -4.11
CA GLU A 22 -17.82 -2.57 -5.55
C GLU A 22 -17.20 -3.88 -6.03
N VAL A 23 -17.79 -4.48 -7.03
CA VAL A 23 -17.18 -5.63 -7.72
C VAL A 23 -16.29 -5.10 -8.81
N VAL A 24 -15.01 -5.36 -8.72
CA VAL A 24 -14.01 -4.96 -9.70
C VAL A 24 -13.39 -6.18 -10.35
N THR A 25 -13.01 -6.05 -11.61
CA THR A 25 -12.33 -7.11 -12.35
C THR A 25 -10.86 -6.80 -12.46
N LEU A 26 -10.04 -7.74 -12.03
CA LEU A 26 -8.59 -7.69 -12.15
C LEU A 26 -8.09 -8.77 -13.10
N LEU A 27 -7.09 -8.44 -13.91
CA LEU A 27 -6.40 -9.38 -14.78
C LEU A 27 -5.10 -9.81 -14.12
N VAL A 28 -4.96 -11.10 -13.91
CA VAL A 28 -3.76 -11.68 -13.26
C VAL A 28 -3.20 -12.79 -14.15
N PRO A 29 -1.88 -12.83 -14.39
CA PRO A 29 -1.27 -13.93 -15.09
C PRO A 29 -1.52 -15.26 -14.36
N GLU A 30 -1.84 -16.30 -15.09
CA GLU A 30 -2.10 -17.62 -14.52
C GLU A 30 -0.89 -18.13 -13.70
N ALA A 31 0.32 -17.91 -14.20
CA ALA A 31 1.55 -18.27 -13.50
C ALA A 31 1.65 -17.59 -12.12
N THR A 32 1.23 -16.33 -12.02
CA THR A 32 1.20 -15.61 -10.73
C THR A 32 0.19 -16.25 -9.78
N LEU A 33 -0.99 -16.62 -10.27
CA LEU A 33 -2.01 -17.29 -9.45
C LEU A 33 -1.56 -18.66 -8.97
N LEU A 34 -0.86 -19.42 -9.80
CA LEU A 34 -0.32 -20.74 -9.44
C LEU A 34 0.80 -20.64 -8.42
N ALA A 35 1.59 -19.56 -8.46
CA ALA A 35 2.65 -19.29 -7.49
C ALA A 35 2.11 -18.91 -6.09
N LEU A 36 0.88 -18.44 -6.00
CA LEU A 36 0.24 -18.13 -4.72
C LEU A 36 -0.17 -19.40 -3.99
N ASN A 37 -0.05 -19.38 -2.66
CA ASN A 37 -0.61 -20.45 -1.86
C ASN A 37 -2.14 -20.50 -2.00
N GLU A 38 -2.73 -21.66 -1.75
CA GLU A 38 -4.15 -21.90 -1.94
C GLU A 38 -5.03 -20.93 -1.11
N ARG A 39 -4.61 -20.61 0.10
CA ARG A 39 -5.31 -19.68 0.99
C ARG A 39 -5.36 -18.26 0.42
N MET A 40 -4.23 -17.77 -0.12
CA MET A 40 -4.19 -16.45 -0.77
C MET A 40 -5.03 -16.44 -2.04
N ARG A 41 -4.94 -17.49 -2.85
CA ARG A 41 -5.70 -17.61 -4.10
C ARG A 41 -7.21 -17.57 -3.87
N LYS A 42 -7.72 -18.31 -2.87
CA LYS A 42 -9.14 -18.32 -2.51
C LYS A 42 -9.64 -16.99 -1.94
N ASN A 43 -8.77 -16.23 -1.31
CA ASN A 43 -9.14 -15.01 -0.59
C ASN A 43 -8.49 -13.75 -1.17
N ILE A 44 -8.17 -13.71 -2.46
CA ILE A 44 -7.46 -12.59 -3.09
C ILE A 44 -8.13 -11.24 -2.79
N GLY A 45 -9.45 -11.16 -2.88
CA GLY A 45 -10.19 -9.93 -2.58
C GLY A 45 -9.98 -9.41 -1.17
N LYS A 46 -9.86 -10.32 -0.19
CA LYS A 46 -9.60 -9.98 1.22
C LYS A 46 -8.12 -9.61 1.46
N GLN A 47 -7.23 -10.09 0.60
CA GLN A 47 -5.80 -9.78 0.71
C GLN A 47 -5.45 -8.40 0.17
N ILE A 48 -6.20 -7.87 -0.79
CA ILE A 48 -5.89 -6.58 -1.42
C ILE A 48 -5.77 -5.43 -0.41
N PRO A 49 -6.72 -5.19 0.50
CA PRO A 49 -6.58 -4.14 1.51
C PRO A 49 -5.36 -4.34 2.41
N ILE A 50 -5.07 -5.59 2.77
CA ILE A 50 -3.91 -5.95 3.61
C ILE A 50 -2.62 -5.63 2.88
N LEU A 51 -2.48 -6.07 1.63
CA LEU A 51 -1.29 -5.78 0.80
C LEU A 51 -1.10 -4.28 0.58
N LEU A 52 -2.18 -3.54 0.32
CA LEU A 52 -2.13 -2.10 0.16
C LEU A 52 -1.64 -1.41 1.43
N THR A 53 -2.20 -1.75 2.58
CA THR A 53 -1.77 -1.20 3.86
C THR A 53 -0.31 -1.53 4.16
N TYR A 54 0.09 -2.75 3.90
CA TYR A 54 1.42 -3.25 4.20
C TYR A 54 2.50 -2.64 3.32
N TYR A 55 2.25 -2.53 2.02
CA TYR A 55 3.22 -2.03 1.04
C TYR A 55 3.08 -0.55 0.69
N SER A 56 2.07 0.17 1.18
CA SER A 56 1.86 1.59 0.84
C SER A 56 3.07 2.47 1.15
N LYS A 57 3.67 2.30 2.32
CA LYS A 57 4.87 3.04 2.72
C LYS A 57 6.07 2.70 1.83
N TYR A 58 6.26 1.45 1.49
CA TYR A 58 7.31 1.01 0.57
C TYR A 58 7.09 1.62 -0.82
N LEU A 59 5.87 1.55 -1.36
CA LEU A 59 5.53 2.13 -2.65
C LEU A 59 5.73 3.64 -2.69
N SER A 60 5.47 4.35 -1.60
CA SER A 60 5.67 5.81 -1.55
C SER A 60 7.14 6.21 -1.63
N THR A 61 8.07 5.34 -1.25
CA THR A 61 9.52 5.57 -1.28
C THR A 61 10.23 4.91 -2.46
N THR A 62 9.55 4.00 -3.15
CA THR A 62 10.10 3.27 -4.29
C THR A 62 10.09 4.15 -5.54
N LYS A 63 11.08 3.95 -6.41
CA LYS A 63 11.12 4.60 -7.72
C LYS A 63 9.85 4.27 -8.51
N ARG A 64 9.43 5.22 -9.33
CA ARG A 64 8.27 5.06 -10.21
C ARG A 64 8.41 3.80 -11.06
N LEU A 65 7.37 2.97 -11.07
CA LEU A 65 7.36 1.70 -11.80
C LEU A 65 7.20 1.89 -13.32
N GLY A 66 6.42 2.87 -13.73
CA GLY A 66 6.22 3.21 -15.14
C GLY A 66 7.41 3.97 -15.71
N LYS A 67 7.92 3.50 -16.83
CA LYS A 67 9.10 4.08 -17.51
C LYS A 67 8.81 5.42 -18.19
N ASN A 68 7.59 5.63 -18.66
CA ASN A 68 7.18 6.80 -19.43
C ASN A 68 6.36 7.78 -18.56
N ALA A 69 6.82 9.03 -18.48
CA ALA A 69 6.17 10.05 -17.65
C ALA A 69 4.73 10.39 -18.07
N ARG A 70 4.39 10.21 -19.35
CA ARG A 70 3.09 10.62 -19.92
C ARG A 70 2.17 9.47 -20.30
N LYS A 71 2.62 8.22 -20.18
CA LYS A 71 1.84 7.05 -20.58
C LYS A 71 1.70 6.08 -19.42
N THR A 72 0.51 5.58 -19.23
CA THR A 72 0.26 4.49 -18.29
C THR A 72 0.86 3.19 -18.80
N THR A 73 1.67 2.54 -18.00
CA THR A 73 2.20 1.21 -18.30
C THR A 73 1.19 0.16 -17.86
N TYR A 74 0.76 -0.65 -18.81
CA TYR A 74 -0.17 -1.74 -18.56
C TYR A 74 0.57 -3.03 -18.23
N GLN A 75 -0.13 -3.94 -17.55
CA GLN A 75 0.39 -5.27 -17.28
C GLN A 75 0.72 -5.99 -18.59
N PRO A 76 1.96 -6.45 -18.79
CA PRO A 76 2.30 -7.29 -19.92
C PRO A 76 1.47 -8.55 -19.94
N SER A 77 0.92 -8.89 -21.10
CA SER A 77 0.16 -10.11 -21.26
C SER A 77 1.06 -11.20 -21.84
N PRO A 78 1.20 -12.35 -21.15
CA PRO A 78 1.94 -13.49 -21.70
C PRO A 78 1.16 -14.25 -22.78
N GLY A 79 0.02 -13.73 -23.22
CA GLY A 79 -0.90 -14.31 -24.18
C GLY A 79 -2.33 -14.31 -23.64
N ARG A 80 -3.34 -14.35 -24.53
CA ARG A 80 -4.76 -14.25 -24.13
C ARG A 80 -5.20 -15.35 -23.17
N GLU A 81 -4.75 -16.57 -23.37
CA GLU A 81 -5.14 -17.73 -22.56
C GLU A 81 -4.45 -17.80 -21.20
N LYS A 82 -3.38 -17.03 -21.02
CA LYS A 82 -2.58 -17.05 -19.80
C LYS A 82 -2.94 -15.94 -18.80
N MET A 83 -3.95 -15.13 -19.11
CA MET A 83 -4.48 -14.12 -18.22
C MET A 83 -5.84 -14.56 -17.69
N LYS A 84 -5.98 -14.60 -16.38
CA LYS A 84 -7.26 -14.93 -15.71
C LYS A 84 -7.92 -13.65 -15.22
N ARG A 85 -9.23 -13.56 -15.46
CA ARG A 85 -10.08 -12.52 -14.89
C ARG A 85 -10.53 -12.93 -13.50
N ILE A 86 -10.30 -12.07 -12.53
CA ILE A 86 -10.72 -12.29 -11.15
C ILE A 86 -11.69 -11.17 -10.79
N ASN A 87 -12.90 -11.54 -10.41
CA ASN A 87 -13.86 -10.60 -9.86
C ASN A 87 -13.70 -10.58 -8.34
N VAL A 88 -13.37 -9.43 -7.80
CA VAL A 88 -13.18 -9.25 -6.38
C VAL A 88 -14.08 -8.12 -5.88
N ARG A 89 -14.59 -8.29 -4.67
CA ARG A 89 -15.36 -7.24 -4.00
C ARG A 89 -14.44 -6.45 -3.11
N LEU A 90 -14.29 -5.17 -3.40
CA LEU A 90 -13.44 -4.23 -2.66
C LEU A 90 -14.24 -3.09 -2.07
N SER A 91 -13.80 -2.58 -0.93
CA SER A 91 -14.29 -1.30 -0.44
C SER A 91 -13.88 -0.16 -1.39
N THR A 92 -14.69 0.88 -1.45
CA THR A 92 -14.41 2.07 -2.26
C THR A 92 -13.05 2.68 -1.91
N GLY A 93 -12.66 2.70 -0.63
CA GLY A 93 -11.37 3.23 -0.21
C GLY A 93 -10.19 2.37 -0.66
N SER A 94 -10.30 1.05 -0.58
CA SER A 94 -9.25 0.16 -1.08
C SER A 94 -9.07 0.32 -2.59
N TRP A 95 -10.17 0.46 -3.33
CA TRP A 95 -10.13 0.71 -4.77
C TRP A 95 -9.52 2.08 -5.10
N ALA A 96 -9.88 3.12 -4.34
CA ALA A 96 -9.34 4.46 -4.49
C ALA A 96 -7.83 4.49 -4.17
N LEU A 97 -7.40 3.83 -3.11
CA LEU A 97 -5.99 3.73 -2.73
C LEU A 97 -5.17 3.01 -3.80
N LEU A 98 -5.66 1.87 -4.31
CA LEU A 98 -5.02 1.15 -5.41
C LEU A 98 -4.91 2.04 -6.66
N SER A 99 -5.96 2.81 -6.96
CA SER A 99 -6.01 3.73 -8.10
C SER A 99 -5.01 4.87 -7.95
N ALA A 100 -4.95 5.50 -6.78
CA ALA A 100 -4.03 6.59 -6.49
C ALA A 100 -2.57 6.15 -6.58
N LEU A 101 -2.23 5.03 -5.96
CA LEU A 101 -0.87 4.48 -6.02
C LEU A 101 -0.49 4.07 -7.45
N ALA A 102 -1.40 3.47 -8.20
CA ALA A 102 -1.16 3.13 -9.60
C ALA A 102 -0.90 4.37 -10.45
N GLN A 103 -1.67 5.44 -10.23
CA GLN A 103 -1.49 6.70 -10.93
C GLN A 103 -0.14 7.36 -10.60
N VAL A 104 0.25 7.41 -9.35
CA VAL A 104 1.55 7.94 -8.91
C VAL A 104 2.71 7.18 -9.57
N HIS A 105 2.58 5.86 -9.65
CA HIS A 105 3.58 5.02 -10.30
C HIS A 105 3.49 4.98 -11.83
N GLY A 106 2.48 5.59 -12.43
CA GLY A 106 2.27 5.60 -13.88
C GLY A 106 1.99 4.22 -14.46
N VAL A 107 1.30 3.38 -13.71
CA VAL A 107 0.94 2.01 -14.10
C VAL A 107 -0.57 1.80 -13.99
N SER A 108 -1.08 0.75 -14.63
CA SER A 108 -2.48 0.36 -14.47
C SER A 108 -2.71 -0.28 -13.08
N ARG A 109 -3.96 -0.28 -12.63
CA ARG A 109 -4.35 -0.94 -11.38
C ARG A 109 -4.01 -2.43 -11.38
N CYS A 110 -4.24 -3.10 -12.51
CA CYS A 110 -3.85 -4.50 -12.67
C CYS A 110 -2.34 -4.70 -12.57
N TYR A 111 -1.55 -3.80 -13.16
CA TYR A 111 -0.09 -3.84 -13.04
C TYR A 111 0.34 -3.72 -11.58
N LEU A 112 -0.16 -2.69 -10.88
CA LEU A 112 0.18 -2.49 -9.47
C LEU A 112 -0.24 -3.67 -8.60
N PHE A 113 -1.43 -4.20 -8.81
CA PHE A 113 -1.90 -5.37 -8.08
C PHE A 113 -1.01 -6.60 -8.31
N ASN A 114 -0.65 -6.89 -9.55
CA ASN A 114 0.27 -7.98 -9.87
C ASN A 114 1.67 -7.76 -9.28
N TYR A 115 2.12 -6.52 -9.23
CA TYR A 115 3.37 -6.15 -8.57
C TYR A 115 3.32 -6.41 -7.07
N LEU A 116 2.21 -6.08 -6.40
CA LEU A 116 2.00 -6.39 -4.98
C LEU A 116 2.02 -7.90 -4.71
N LEU A 117 1.37 -8.67 -5.56
CA LEU A 117 1.40 -10.15 -5.45
C LEU A 117 2.81 -10.70 -5.65
N TRP A 118 3.56 -10.11 -6.55
CA TRP A 118 4.96 -10.49 -6.78
C TRP A 118 5.83 -10.15 -5.56
N LEU A 119 5.68 -8.96 -4.96
CA LEU A 119 6.39 -8.57 -3.74
C LEU A 119 6.12 -9.55 -2.60
N GLU A 120 4.88 -9.97 -2.45
CA GLU A 120 4.48 -10.94 -1.42
C GLU A 120 5.11 -12.32 -1.68
N ASN A 121 5.07 -12.78 -2.93
CA ASN A 121 5.64 -14.07 -3.31
C ASN A 121 7.17 -14.14 -3.14
N VAL A 122 7.86 -13.05 -3.43
CA VAL A 122 9.33 -12.95 -3.25
C VAL A 122 9.72 -12.77 -1.77
N GLY A 123 8.76 -12.50 -0.88
CA GLY A 123 8.99 -12.35 0.54
C GLY A 123 9.65 -11.03 0.94
N VAL A 124 9.54 -10.00 0.09
CA VAL A 124 10.03 -8.64 0.39
C VAL A 124 9.39 -8.08 1.66
N GLY A 125 8.15 -8.48 1.96
CA GLY A 125 7.44 -8.14 3.17
C GLY A 125 8.23 -8.42 4.44
N ASN A 126 8.85 -9.57 4.55
CA ASN A 126 9.66 -9.94 5.71
C ASN A 126 10.87 -9.02 5.91
N SER A 127 11.47 -8.56 4.82
CA SER A 127 12.59 -7.61 4.86
C SER A 127 12.15 -6.21 5.26
N ILE A 128 10.98 -5.78 4.81
CA ILE A 128 10.38 -4.49 5.18
C ILE A 128 10.07 -4.46 6.68
N THR A 129 9.47 -5.50 7.21
CA THR A 129 9.13 -5.60 8.63
C THR A 129 10.37 -5.53 9.50
N LYS A 130 11.42 -6.29 9.16
CA LYS A 130 12.70 -6.25 9.88
C LYS A 130 13.34 -4.86 9.88
N ASN A 131 13.27 -4.14 8.77
CA ASN A 131 13.81 -2.79 8.68
C ASN A 131 12.97 -1.77 9.47
N GLN A 132 11.66 -1.90 9.48
CA GLN A 132 10.77 -1.05 10.28
C GLN A 132 10.98 -1.26 11.78
N THR A 133 11.15 -2.49 12.22
CA THR A 133 11.46 -2.81 13.61
C THR A 133 12.80 -2.18 14.01
N LYS A 134 13.85 -2.35 13.21
CA LYS A 134 15.16 -1.74 13.46
C LYS A 134 15.11 -0.22 13.51
N GLN A 135 14.32 0.42 12.64
CA GLN A 135 14.14 1.88 12.67
C GLN A 135 13.39 2.34 13.91
N LYS A 136 12.35 1.60 14.33
CA LYS A 136 11.61 1.91 15.54
C LYS A 136 12.50 1.78 16.77
N ASP A 137 13.26 0.70 16.88
CA ASP A 137 14.18 0.47 18.00
C ASP A 137 15.26 1.56 18.06
N LYS A 138 15.80 1.97 16.91
CA LYS A 138 16.77 3.06 16.82
C LYS A 138 16.16 4.40 17.25
N TYR A 139 14.93 4.67 16.82
CA TYR A 139 14.21 5.90 17.23
C TYR A 139 13.93 5.91 18.73
N GLU A 140 13.44 4.81 19.28
CA GLU A 140 13.18 4.69 20.72
C GLU A 140 14.47 4.81 21.56
N SER A 141 15.56 4.22 21.10
CA SER A 141 16.87 4.35 21.73
C SER A 141 17.38 5.80 21.71
N SER A 142 17.25 6.49 20.57
CA SER A 142 17.60 7.90 20.44
C SER A 142 16.75 8.80 21.34
N LYS A 143 15.45 8.51 21.43
CA LYS A 143 14.52 9.23 22.31
C LYS A 143 14.88 9.06 23.78
N ARG A 144 15.28 7.86 24.20
CA ARG A 144 15.74 7.60 25.58
C ARG A 144 17.04 8.36 25.90
N LEU A 145 17.99 8.42 24.96
CA LEU A 145 19.23 9.20 25.13
C LEU A 145 18.95 10.70 25.29
N ILE A 146 18.07 11.27 24.46
CA ILE A 146 17.68 12.69 24.56
C ILE A 146 17.00 12.98 25.90
N LEU A 147 16.13 12.08 26.39
CA LEU A 147 15.45 12.25 27.68
C LEU A 147 16.40 12.08 28.87
N SER A 148 17.45 11.24 28.76
CA SER A 148 18.47 11.09 29.82
C SER A 148 19.37 12.31 29.94
N ASP A 149 19.72 12.96 28.83
CA ASP A 149 20.51 14.18 28.81
C ASP A 149 19.77 15.43 29.35
N SER A 150 18.43 15.39 29.29
CA SER A 150 17.58 16.47 29.83
C SER A 150 17.45 16.42 31.36
N ILE A 151 17.91 15.37 32.02
CA ILE A 151 17.98 15.21 33.47
C ILE A 151 19.43 15.44 33.91
N LEU A 152 19.98 16.65 33.67
CA LEU A 152 21.19 17.08 34.33
C LEU A 152 20.83 17.42 35.79
N PRO A 153 21.54 16.83 36.79
CA PRO A 153 21.38 17.26 38.16
C PRO A 153 21.79 18.73 38.22
N GLN A 154 20.85 19.60 38.56
CA GLN A 154 21.22 20.97 38.88
C GLN A 154 22.15 20.90 40.08
N SER A 155 23.39 21.28 39.89
CA SER A 155 24.33 21.46 40.98
C SER A 155 23.77 22.51 41.95
N PRO A 156 23.88 22.30 43.27
CA PRO A 156 23.42 23.24 44.27
C PRO A 156 24.12 24.59 44.16
#